data_92e99fdda4c9176778442ca8c3b549ae
#
_entry.id   92e99fdda4c9176778442ca8c3b549ae
#
_cell.length_a   1.000
_cell.length_b   1.000
_cell.length_c   1.000
_cell.angle_alpha   90.00
_cell.angle_beta   90.00
_cell.angle_gamma   90.00
#
_symmetry.space_group_name_H-M   'P 1'
#
loop_
_entity.id
_entity.type
_entity.pdbx_description
1 polymer ?
#
loop_
_entity_poly.entity_id
_entity_poly.type
_entity_poly.pdbx_seq_one_letter_code
_entity_poly.pdbx_strand_id
1 'polypeptide(L)'
;LKQAIKDYTEVDDSVFTTAILDGFIMAAEYRINNELPMDSDRFVQEGTLSTNNNTINSPAGALFIRGVEVFNSTTDSTGTGSWLEKKDQTYLSEYTDRLTGPEGDLTAQDVTGFPKYYAMFGGATLKTDTTSGGLYIAPTPDAAYKFRIYFNKMPVGLGSGNDGNATTYLSNYFPQGLLYACLVEAF
;
A
#
# COMPACT_ATOMS: atom_id res chain seq x y z
N LEU A 1 -5.01 27.82 -2.44
CA LEU A 1 -6.10 26.91 -2.19
C LEU A 1 -6.94 27.34 -0.98
N LYS A 2 -6.37 27.50 0.22
CA LYS A 2 -7.12 27.90 1.44
C LYS A 2 -7.91 29.20 1.24
N GLN A 3 -7.30 30.25 0.66
CA GLN A 3 -8.00 31.49 0.36
C GLN A 3 -9.15 31.28 -0.61
N ALA A 4 -8.94 30.50 -1.66
CA ALA A 4 -9.99 30.21 -2.64
C ALA A 4 -11.19 29.49 -1.99
N ILE A 5 -10.95 28.54 -1.06
CA ILE A 5 -12.05 27.88 -0.34
C ILE A 5 -12.88 28.93 0.42
N LYS A 6 -12.24 29.85 1.15
CA LYS A 6 -12.93 30.94 1.89
C LYS A 6 -13.71 31.86 0.96
N ASP A 7 -13.10 32.26 -0.16
CA ASP A 7 -13.74 33.15 -1.13
C ASP A 7 -15.00 32.52 -1.75
N TYR A 8 -14.98 31.21 -2.01
CA TYR A 8 -16.14 30.50 -2.56
C TYR A 8 -17.23 30.24 -1.53
N THR A 9 -16.87 30.06 -0.26
CA THR A 9 -17.82 29.78 0.83
C THR A 9 -18.32 31.05 1.50
N GLU A 10 -17.73 32.22 1.17
CA GLU A 10 -18.00 33.51 1.83
C GLU A 10 -17.80 33.47 3.35
N VAL A 11 -16.87 32.64 3.82
CA VAL A 11 -16.61 32.41 5.26
C VAL A 11 -15.24 32.98 5.64
N ASP A 12 -15.19 33.65 6.76
CA ASP A 12 -13.97 34.28 7.26
C ASP A 12 -13.10 33.35 8.15
N ASP A 13 -11.96 33.89 8.62
CA ASP A 13 -11.00 33.18 9.47
C ASP A 13 -11.52 32.82 10.86
N SER A 14 -12.62 33.45 11.29
CA SER A 14 -13.20 33.16 12.60
C SER A 14 -13.94 31.81 12.61
N VAL A 15 -14.46 31.40 11.48
CA VAL A 15 -15.18 30.14 11.29
C VAL A 15 -14.28 29.07 10.67
N PHE A 16 -13.64 29.41 9.53
CA PHE A 16 -12.73 28.49 8.84
C PHE A 16 -11.28 28.77 9.26
N THR A 17 -10.92 28.23 10.42
CA THR A 17 -9.52 28.27 10.88
C THR A 17 -8.60 27.47 9.94
N THR A 18 -7.31 27.76 9.99
CA THR A 18 -6.31 27.02 9.21
C THR A 18 -6.40 25.50 9.43
N ALA A 19 -6.64 25.05 10.64
CA ALA A 19 -6.76 23.64 10.97
C ALA A 19 -7.99 22.98 10.31
N ILE A 20 -9.13 23.69 10.27
CA ILE A 20 -10.35 23.20 9.59
C ILE A 20 -10.11 23.08 8.09
N LEU A 21 -9.48 24.10 7.49
CA LEU A 21 -9.15 24.08 6.05
C LEU A 21 -8.17 22.96 5.70
N ASP A 22 -7.19 22.71 6.56
CA ASP A 22 -6.27 21.57 6.39
C ASP A 22 -7.01 20.24 6.47
N GLY A 23 -8.03 20.15 7.34
CA GLY A 23 -8.91 19.00 7.42
C GLY A 23 -9.70 18.75 6.11
N PHE A 24 -10.29 19.78 5.53
CA PHE A 24 -11.00 19.66 4.23
C PHE A 24 -10.07 19.25 3.10
N ILE A 25 -8.88 19.86 3.02
CA ILE A 25 -7.88 19.51 2.02
C ILE A 25 -7.46 18.05 2.16
N MET A 26 -7.18 17.63 3.39
CA MET A 26 -6.77 16.24 3.66
C MET A 26 -7.89 15.24 3.31
N ALA A 27 -9.13 15.52 3.68
CA ALA A 27 -10.27 14.66 3.34
C ALA A 27 -10.48 14.56 1.83
N ALA A 28 -10.41 15.69 1.11
CA ALA A 28 -10.52 15.73 -0.35
C ALA A 28 -9.39 14.93 -1.03
N GLU A 29 -8.15 15.11 -0.60
CA GLU A 29 -7.00 14.35 -1.13
C GLU A 29 -7.14 12.86 -0.87
N TYR A 30 -7.57 12.47 0.33
CA TYR A 30 -7.83 11.06 0.66
C TYR A 30 -8.89 10.45 -0.23
N ARG A 31 -10.01 11.15 -0.44
CA ARG A 31 -11.08 10.67 -1.30
C ARG A 31 -10.60 10.48 -2.73
N ILE A 32 -9.96 11.51 -3.30
CA ILE A 32 -9.45 11.44 -4.67
C ILE A 32 -8.46 10.28 -4.84
N ASN A 33 -7.48 10.14 -3.96
CA ASN A 33 -6.45 9.11 -4.09
C ASN A 33 -6.99 7.69 -3.86
N ASN A 34 -8.05 7.53 -3.06
CA ASN A 34 -8.70 6.24 -2.86
C ASN A 34 -9.60 5.84 -4.02
N GLU A 35 -10.32 6.80 -4.60
CA GLU A 35 -11.27 6.55 -5.69
C GLU A 35 -10.58 6.50 -7.05
N LEU A 36 -9.53 7.31 -7.25
CA LEU A 36 -8.81 7.45 -8.51
C LEU A 36 -7.34 7.02 -8.35
N PRO A 37 -7.02 5.73 -8.59
CA PRO A 37 -5.64 5.26 -8.53
C PRO A 37 -4.84 5.84 -9.70
N MET A 38 -4.15 6.95 -9.48
CA MET A 38 -3.38 7.67 -10.50
C MET A 38 -2.05 6.99 -10.80
N ASP A 39 -1.63 7.06 -12.05
CA ASP A 39 -0.34 6.50 -12.48
C ASP A 39 0.86 7.27 -11.90
N SER A 40 0.69 8.55 -11.58
CA SER A 40 1.70 9.37 -10.91
C SER A 40 2.11 8.83 -9.53
N ASP A 41 1.23 8.06 -8.90
CA ASP A 41 1.41 7.53 -7.56
C ASP A 41 1.86 6.07 -7.56
N ARG A 42 2.30 5.58 -8.71
CA ARG A 42 2.90 4.26 -8.84
C ARG A 42 4.34 4.25 -8.35
N PHE A 43 4.61 3.35 -7.45
CA PHE A 43 5.94 3.12 -6.88
C PHE A 43 6.31 1.65 -6.95
N VAL A 44 7.61 1.43 -6.85
CA VAL A 44 8.20 0.09 -6.79
C VAL A 44 9.03 0.00 -5.54
N GLN A 45 8.84 -1.03 -4.76
CA GLN A 45 9.71 -1.38 -3.65
C GLN A 45 10.40 -2.70 -3.96
N GLU A 46 11.71 -2.71 -3.86
CA GLU A 46 12.54 -3.91 -3.96
C GLU A 46 12.87 -4.45 -2.57
N GLY A 47 13.06 -5.76 -2.49
CA GLY A 47 13.44 -6.41 -1.26
C GLY A 47 13.99 -7.81 -1.50
N THR A 48 14.23 -8.49 -0.40
CA THR A 48 14.71 -9.88 -0.39
C THR A 48 13.80 -10.70 0.50
N LEU A 49 13.33 -11.82 0.00
CA LEU A 49 12.56 -12.78 0.77
C LEU A 49 13.45 -13.43 1.83
N SER A 50 12.86 -13.76 2.94
CA SER A 50 13.55 -14.56 3.97
C SER A 50 13.21 -16.03 3.75
N THR A 51 14.23 -16.88 3.75
CA THR A 51 14.06 -18.34 3.66
C THR A 51 13.16 -18.83 4.80
N ASN A 52 12.25 -19.73 4.50
CA ASN A 52 11.27 -20.28 5.44
C ASN A 52 10.33 -19.22 6.07
N ASN A 53 10.14 -18.08 5.41
CA ASN A 53 9.18 -17.06 5.83
C ASN A 53 8.24 -16.73 4.66
N ASN A 54 6.98 -16.98 4.84
CA ASN A 54 5.93 -16.78 3.83
C ASN A 54 5.28 -15.38 3.91
N THR A 55 5.83 -14.46 4.70
CA THR A 55 5.27 -13.12 4.87
C THR A 55 6.20 -12.04 4.36
N ILE A 56 5.61 -11.04 3.72
CA ILE A 56 6.31 -9.81 3.28
C ILE A 56 5.56 -8.62 3.89
N ASN A 57 6.27 -7.66 4.45
CA ASN A 57 5.65 -6.43 4.91
C ASN A 57 5.13 -5.61 3.73
N SER A 58 3.93 -5.06 3.87
CA SER A 58 3.40 -4.11 2.91
C SER A 58 4.25 -2.84 2.87
N PRO A 59 4.48 -2.26 1.70
CA PRO A 59 5.17 -0.98 1.60
C PRO A 59 4.47 0.11 2.41
N ALA A 60 5.26 0.95 3.08
CA ALA A 60 4.71 2.05 3.87
C ALA A 60 3.91 3.02 2.99
N GLY A 61 2.67 3.32 3.41
CA GLY A 61 1.76 4.19 2.68
C GLY A 61 1.18 3.58 1.40
N ALA A 62 1.28 2.26 1.21
CA ALA A 62 0.64 1.60 0.09
C ALA A 62 -0.88 1.64 0.23
N LEU A 63 -1.57 2.19 -0.79
CA LEU A 63 -3.02 2.14 -0.91
C LEU A 63 -3.47 0.85 -1.62
N PHE A 64 -2.85 0.57 -2.76
CA PHE A 64 -3.19 -0.58 -3.61
C PHE A 64 -1.94 -1.30 -4.06
N ILE A 65 -1.88 -2.60 -3.80
CA ILE A 65 -0.85 -3.45 -4.37
C ILE A 65 -1.30 -3.87 -5.78
N ARG A 66 -0.49 -3.53 -6.77
CA ARG A 66 -0.73 -3.83 -8.20
C ARG A 66 -0.26 -5.22 -8.56
N GLY A 67 0.87 -5.61 -8.02
CA GLY A 67 1.44 -6.92 -8.27
C GLY A 67 2.74 -7.11 -7.52
N VAL A 68 3.13 -8.38 -7.44
CA VAL A 68 4.40 -8.81 -6.85
C VAL A 68 5.15 -9.64 -7.89
N GLU A 69 6.41 -9.31 -8.11
CA GLU A 69 7.32 -10.01 -8.99
C GLU A 69 8.45 -10.61 -8.15
N VAL A 70 8.78 -11.87 -8.36
CA VAL A 70 9.89 -12.54 -7.67
C VAL A 70 10.89 -13.01 -8.70
N PHE A 71 12.16 -12.77 -8.44
CA PHE A 71 13.26 -13.11 -9.32
C PHE A 71 13.89 -14.43 -8.87
N ASN A 72 14.14 -15.33 -9.81
CA ASN A 72 14.87 -16.55 -9.52
C ASN A 72 16.37 -16.25 -9.37
N SER A 73 16.65 -15.32 -8.46
CA SER A 73 18.01 -14.87 -8.12
C SER A 73 18.03 -14.42 -6.67
N THR A 74 19.09 -14.72 -5.97
CA THR A 74 19.33 -14.25 -4.60
C THR A 74 20.21 -13.00 -4.56
N THR A 75 20.77 -12.58 -5.69
CA THR A 75 21.76 -11.48 -5.75
C THR A 75 21.20 -10.21 -6.37
N ASP A 76 20.39 -10.33 -7.41
CA ASP A 76 19.89 -9.17 -8.15
C ASP A 76 18.43 -9.35 -8.61
N SER A 77 17.81 -8.24 -8.97
CA SER A 77 16.46 -8.14 -9.51
C SER A 77 16.46 -7.81 -11.02
N THR A 78 17.56 -8.09 -11.72
CA THR A 78 17.72 -7.83 -13.16
C THR A 78 17.47 -9.05 -14.02
N GLY A 79 17.35 -10.23 -13.41
CA GLY A 79 17.03 -11.48 -14.09
C GLY A 79 15.58 -11.59 -14.53
N THR A 80 15.20 -12.75 -15.03
CA THR A 80 13.82 -13.04 -15.38
C THR A 80 12.98 -13.15 -14.11
N GLY A 81 12.08 -12.19 -13.91
CA GLY A 81 11.10 -12.21 -12.84
C GLY A 81 9.86 -13.01 -13.21
N SER A 82 9.26 -13.59 -12.21
CA SER A 82 7.94 -14.24 -12.31
C SER A 82 6.93 -13.43 -11.53
N TRP A 83 5.83 -13.04 -12.19
CA TRP A 83 4.71 -12.42 -11.53
C TRP A 83 3.95 -13.42 -10.69
N LEU A 84 3.73 -13.08 -9.42
CA LEU A 84 2.90 -13.89 -8.55
C LEU A 84 1.43 -13.68 -8.88
N GLU A 85 0.66 -14.74 -8.89
CA GLU A 85 -0.79 -14.67 -9.06
C GLU A 85 -1.45 -14.31 -7.72
N LYS A 86 -2.34 -13.31 -7.75
CA LYS A 86 -3.12 -12.94 -6.56
C LYS A 86 -4.20 -13.98 -6.29
N LYS A 87 -4.22 -14.51 -5.09
CA LYS A 87 -5.23 -15.46 -4.59
C LYS A 87 -5.85 -14.96 -3.29
N ASP A 88 -6.91 -15.62 -2.89
CA ASP A 88 -7.49 -15.43 -1.57
C ASP A 88 -6.61 -16.08 -0.49
N GLN A 89 -6.68 -15.55 0.73
CA GLN A 89 -5.91 -16.06 1.86
C GLN A 89 -6.26 -17.51 2.18
N THR A 90 -7.52 -17.89 2.06
CA THR A 90 -7.99 -19.27 2.31
C THR A 90 -7.32 -20.24 1.34
N TYR A 91 -7.26 -19.87 0.05
CA TYR A 91 -6.57 -20.66 -0.96
C TYR A 91 -5.08 -20.86 -0.61
N LEU A 92 -4.39 -19.80 -0.16
CA LEU A 92 -3.00 -19.93 0.23
C LEU A 92 -2.83 -20.84 1.45
N SER A 93 -3.72 -20.74 2.42
CA SER A 93 -3.70 -21.61 3.60
C SER A 93 -3.88 -23.08 3.23
N GLU A 94 -4.79 -23.38 2.30
CA GLU A 94 -4.99 -24.73 1.78
C GLU A 94 -3.81 -25.21 0.92
N TYR A 95 -3.24 -24.31 0.10
CA TYR A 95 -2.12 -24.65 -0.79
C TYR A 95 -0.81 -24.88 -0.04
N THR A 96 -0.59 -24.12 1.04
CA THR A 96 0.54 -24.30 1.95
C THR A 96 0.24 -25.30 3.04
N ASP A 97 -0.89 -26.03 2.88
CA ASP A 97 -1.37 -26.93 3.91
C ASP A 97 -0.23 -27.83 4.38
N ARG A 98 -0.10 -27.75 5.63
CA ARG A 98 0.82 -28.54 6.43
C ARG A 98 0.60 -29.98 6.09
N LEU A 99 1.56 -30.55 5.38
CA LEU A 99 1.64 -32.00 5.30
C LEU A 99 1.62 -32.48 6.73
N THR A 100 0.45 -32.89 7.18
CA THR A 100 0.27 -33.49 8.50
C THR A 100 1.20 -34.66 8.57
N GLY A 101 2.23 -34.53 9.37
CA GLY A 101 2.98 -35.67 9.85
C GLY A 101 2.04 -36.66 10.52
N PRO A 102 2.51 -37.83 10.94
CA PRO A 102 1.71 -38.81 11.65
C PRO A 102 0.92 -38.14 12.78
N GLU A 103 -0.31 -38.58 12.93
CA GLU A 103 -1.32 -38.05 13.85
C GLU A 103 -0.73 -37.53 15.16
N GLY A 104 -0.74 -36.20 15.36
CA GLY A 104 -0.23 -35.56 16.57
C GLY A 104 1.07 -34.74 16.39
N ASP A 105 1.73 -34.79 15.26
CA ASP A 105 2.90 -33.95 14.99
C ASP A 105 2.49 -32.59 14.43
N LEU A 106 2.49 -31.57 15.29
CA LEU A 106 2.22 -30.19 14.93
C LEU A 106 3.44 -29.48 14.30
N THR A 107 4.53 -30.19 14.07
CA THR A 107 5.71 -29.71 13.34
C THR A 107 5.53 -29.89 11.83
N ALA A 108 4.40 -29.45 11.33
CA ALA A 108 4.12 -29.47 9.91
C ALA A 108 5.13 -28.61 9.17
N GLN A 109 5.80 -29.20 8.20
CA GLN A 109 6.68 -28.44 7.31
C GLN A 109 5.82 -27.76 6.25
N ASP A 110 5.91 -26.44 6.18
CA ASP A 110 5.33 -25.69 5.08
C ASP A 110 5.90 -26.20 3.75
N VAL A 111 5.06 -26.27 2.73
CA VAL A 111 5.53 -26.54 1.38
C VAL A 111 6.48 -25.42 0.98
N THR A 112 7.75 -25.71 0.83
CA THR A 112 8.79 -24.76 0.46
C THR A 112 9.09 -24.83 -1.02
N GLY A 113 9.45 -23.69 -1.61
CA GLY A 113 9.82 -23.61 -3.00
C GLY A 113 9.79 -22.19 -3.54
N PHE A 114 9.98 -22.04 -4.85
CA PHE A 114 9.85 -20.74 -5.50
C PHE A 114 8.41 -20.25 -5.45
N PRO A 115 8.14 -19.03 -4.91
CA PRO A 115 6.80 -18.48 -4.77
C PRO A 115 6.07 -18.31 -6.11
N LYS A 116 4.77 -18.60 -6.13
CA LYS A 116 3.90 -18.48 -7.31
C LYS A 116 2.66 -17.64 -7.04
N TYR A 117 2.23 -17.57 -5.80
CA TYR A 117 0.99 -16.93 -5.40
C TYR A 117 1.23 -15.92 -4.28
N TYR A 118 0.37 -14.92 -4.20
CA TYR A 118 0.32 -14.04 -3.05
C TYR A 118 -1.12 -13.71 -2.66
N ALA A 119 -1.34 -13.46 -1.38
CA ALA A 119 -2.58 -12.92 -0.85
C ALA A 119 -2.29 -11.68 -0.03
N MET A 120 -3.26 -10.76 0.01
CA MET A 120 -3.17 -9.60 0.86
C MET A 120 -3.73 -9.94 2.24
N PHE A 121 -3.00 -9.60 3.25
CA PHE A 121 -3.40 -9.75 4.63
C PHE A 121 -3.51 -8.35 5.25
N GLY A 122 -4.74 -7.94 5.51
CA GLY A 122 -5.01 -6.67 6.16
C GLY A 122 -4.87 -6.78 7.67
N GLY A 123 -4.03 -5.95 8.24
CA GLY A 123 -3.89 -5.86 9.68
C GLY A 123 -2.57 -6.40 10.23
N ALA A 124 -2.40 -6.22 11.52
CA ALA A 124 -1.23 -6.61 12.23
C ALA A 124 -0.86 -8.06 11.94
N THR A 125 0.34 -8.27 11.49
CA THR A 125 0.93 -9.61 11.49
C THR A 125 0.78 -10.19 12.89
N LEU A 126 0.54 -11.48 12.98
CA LEU A 126 0.45 -12.21 14.24
C LEU A 126 1.69 -12.07 15.15
N LYS A 127 2.68 -11.28 14.73
CA LYS A 127 3.92 -11.00 15.44
C LYS A 127 4.24 -9.51 15.41
N THR A 128 3.84 -8.79 16.44
CA THR A 128 4.48 -7.60 17.04
C THR A 128 4.58 -6.30 16.25
N ASP A 129 4.26 -6.22 14.97
CA ASP A 129 4.24 -4.93 14.27
C ASP A 129 2.81 -4.57 13.88
N THR A 130 2.27 -3.57 14.56
CA THR A 130 0.86 -3.16 14.49
C THR A 130 0.58 -2.17 13.37
N THR A 131 1.55 -1.83 12.53
CA THR A 131 1.44 -0.66 11.64
C THR A 131 1.43 -0.97 10.15
N SER A 132 1.74 -2.19 9.74
CA SER A 132 1.84 -2.52 8.32
C SER A 132 1.05 -3.78 8.01
N GLY A 133 0.08 -3.68 7.12
CA GLY A 133 -0.50 -4.86 6.48
C GLY A 133 0.59 -5.69 5.82
N GLY A 134 0.35 -6.97 5.65
CA GLY A 134 1.30 -7.91 5.06
C GLY A 134 0.77 -8.56 3.79
N LEU A 135 1.68 -9.17 3.06
CA LEU A 135 1.37 -10.09 2.00
C LEU A 135 1.83 -11.49 2.42
N TYR A 136 0.97 -12.47 2.21
CA TYR A 136 1.35 -13.87 2.24
C TYR A 136 1.79 -14.32 0.87
N ILE A 137 2.82 -15.12 0.81
CA ILE A 137 3.31 -15.74 -0.42
C ILE A 137 3.33 -17.26 -0.29
N ALA A 138 3.08 -17.94 -1.38
CA ALA A 138 3.06 -19.40 -1.43
C ALA A 138 3.65 -19.91 -2.75
N PRO A 139 4.39 -21.02 -2.72
CA PRO A 139 4.98 -21.71 -1.57
C PRO A 139 5.85 -20.83 -0.68
N THR A 140 6.12 -21.28 0.53
CA THR A 140 7.10 -20.62 1.41
C THR A 140 8.48 -20.64 0.76
N PRO A 141 9.18 -19.49 0.69
CA PRO A 141 10.46 -19.42 0.00
C PRO A 141 11.50 -20.38 0.56
N ASP A 142 12.12 -21.18 -0.31
CA ASP A 142 13.24 -22.05 0.01
C ASP A 142 14.62 -21.36 -0.08
N ALA A 143 14.64 -20.14 -0.62
CA ALA A 143 15.83 -19.30 -0.71
C ALA A 143 15.49 -17.81 -0.57
N ALA A 144 16.53 -16.98 -0.40
CA ALA A 144 16.41 -15.53 -0.24
C ALA A 144 16.25 -14.82 -1.60
N TYR A 145 15.20 -15.12 -2.32
CA TYR A 145 14.90 -14.53 -3.63
C TYR A 145 14.71 -13.03 -3.56
N LYS A 146 15.09 -12.31 -4.61
CA LYS A 146 14.76 -10.90 -4.78
C LYS A 146 13.32 -10.76 -5.22
N PHE A 147 12.67 -9.67 -4.77
CA PHE A 147 11.30 -9.35 -5.18
C PHE A 147 11.12 -7.87 -5.45
N ARG A 148 10.07 -7.55 -6.19
CA ARG A 148 9.53 -6.21 -6.40
C ARG A 148 8.05 -6.20 -6.09
N ILE A 149 7.62 -5.19 -5.34
CA ILE A 149 6.21 -4.89 -5.13
C ILE A 149 5.88 -3.62 -5.89
N TYR A 150 4.91 -3.71 -6.77
CA TYR A 150 4.35 -2.58 -7.51
C TYR A 150 3.08 -2.13 -6.81
N PHE A 151 2.99 -0.87 -6.44
CA PHE A 151 1.87 -0.36 -5.64
C PHE A 151 1.59 1.11 -5.96
N ASN A 152 0.36 1.55 -5.63
CA ASN A 152 0.07 2.98 -5.54
C ASN A 152 0.32 3.43 -4.11
N LYS A 153 1.05 4.52 -3.98
CA LYS A 153 1.37 5.12 -2.68
C LYS A 153 0.47 6.32 -2.43
N MET A 154 0.04 6.49 -1.18
CA MET A 154 -0.58 7.73 -0.76
C MET A 154 0.45 8.88 -0.85
N PRO A 155 0.22 9.90 -1.69
CA PRO A 155 1.12 11.04 -1.72
C PRO A 155 1.09 11.80 -0.39
N VAL A 156 2.17 12.52 -0.11
CA VAL A 156 2.19 13.45 1.03
C VAL A 156 1.27 14.61 0.67
N GLY A 157 0.15 14.74 1.38
CA GLY A 157 -0.88 15.71 1.08
C GLY A 157 -0.51 17.14 1.47
N LEU A 158 -1.22 18.10 0.88
CA LEU A 158 -1.10 19.53 1.21
C LEU A 158 -1.61 19.85 2.62
N GLY A 159 -2.58 19.08 3.10
CA GLY A 159 -3.21 19.25 4.42
C GLY A 159 -2.41 18.67 5.59
N SER A 160 -1.24 18.07 5.36
CA SER A 160 -0.46 17.40 6.41
C SER A 160 0.50 18.31 7.18
N GLY A 161 0.19 19.58 7.33
CA GLY A 161 1.01 20.54 8.08
C GLY A 161 2.24 21.04 7.31
N ASN A 162 2.28 20.86 6.02
CA ASN A 162 3.28 21.46 5.14
C ASN A 162 3.13 22.99 5.12
N ASP A 163 4.24 23.69 5.15
CA ASP A 163 4.38 25.14 5.29
C ASP A 163 3.92 25.99 4.08
N GLY A 164 2.93 25.51 3.34
CA GLY A 164 2.32 26.26 2.22
C GLY A 164 3.07 26.21 0.89
N ASN A 165 4.28 25.69 0.88
CA ASN A 165 5.12 25.58 -0.33
C ASN A 165 5.11 24.17 -0.93
N ALA A 166 4.47 23.21 -0.29
CA ALA A 166 4.33 21.87 -0.83
C ALA A 166 3.41 21.87 -2.05
N THR A 167 3.78 21.09 -3.05
CA THR A 167 2.97 20.85 -4.23
C THR A 167 2.72 19.36 -4.39
N THR A 168 1.53 19.02 -4.84
CA THR A 168 1.17 17.65 -5.21
C THR A 168 0.87 17.58 -6.70
N TYR A 169 0.77 16.37 -7.25
CA TYR A 169 0.34 16.19 -8.63
C TYR A 169 -1.01 16.88 -8.87
N LEU A 170 -1.97 16.72 -7.97
CA LEU A 170 -3.29 17.33 -8.05
C LEU A 170 -3.22 18.85 -8.05
N SER A 171 -2.41 19.45 -7.18
CA SER A 171 -2.28 20.91 -7.10
C SER A 171 -1.64 21.52 -8.33
N ASN A 172 -0.75 20.79 -9.01
CA ASN A 172 -0.05 21.28 -10.19
C ASN A 172 -0.85 21.09 -11.49
N TYR A 173 -1.50 19.95 -11.64
CA TYR A 173 -2.13 19.56 -12.89
C TYR A 173 -3.65 19.62 -12.88
N PHE A 174 -4.27 19.57 -11.69
CA PHE A 174 -5.72 19.60 -11.55
C PHE A 174 -6.19 20.48 -10.36
N PRO A 175 -5.74 21.74 -10.27
CA PRO A 175 -6.02 22.58 -9.11
C PRO A 175 -7.50 22.88 -8.90
N GLN A 176 -8.27 23.04 -9.99
CA GLN A 176 -9.72 23.27 -9.87
C GLN A 176 -10.47 22.05 -9.35
N GLY A 177 -10.10 20.85 -9.80
CA GLY A 177 -10.70 19.62 -9.28
C GLY A 177 -10.44 19.44 -7.79
N LEU A 178 -9.22 19.72 -7.35
CA LEU A 178 -8.88 19.71 -5.92
C LEU A 178 -9.69 20.76 -5.14
N LEU A 179 -9.84 21.98 -5.70
CA LEU A 179 -10.65 23.03 -5.06
C LEU A 179 -12.11 22.57 -4.91
N TYR A 180 -12.73 22.06 -5.98
CA TYR A 180 -14.10 21.59 -5.90
C TYR A 180 -14.27 20.40 -4.94
N ALA A 181 -13.32 19.49 -4.89
CA ALA A 181 -13.33 18.42 -3.90
C ALA A 181 -13.28 18.97 -2.46
N CYS A 182 -12.43 19.97 -2.20
CA CYS A 182 -12.40 20.65 -0.89
C CYS A 182 -13.71 21.36 -0.55
N LEU A 183 -14.38 21.97 -1.55
CA LEU A 183 -15.68 22.61 -1.33
C LEU A 183 -16.77 21.57 -1.01
N VAL A 184 -16.75 20.40 -1.60
CA VAL A 184 -17.66 19.30 -1.25
C VAL A 184 -17.48 18.84 0.19
N GLU A 185 -16.25 18.88 0.72
CA GLU A 185 -15.99 18.54 2.13
C GLU A 185 -16.36 19.71 3.09
N ALA A 186 -16.47 20.93 2.57
CA ALA A 186 -16.80 22.13 3.36
C ALA A 186 -18.33 22.35 3.52
N PHE A 187 -19.16 21.75 2.67
CA PHE A 187 -20.63 21.81 2.67
C PHE A 187 -21.26 20.50 3.13
#